data_b8296b48f49ed37af415763e609cd636
#
_entry.id   b8296b48f49ed37af415763e609cd636
#
_cell.length_a   1.000
_cell.length_b   1.000
_cell.length_c   1.000
_cell.angle_alpha   90.00
_cell.angle_beta   90.00
_cell.angle_gamma   90.00
#
_symmetry.space_group_name_H-M   'P 1'
#
loop_
_entity.id
_entity.type
_entity.pdbx_description
1 polymer ?
#
loop_
_entity_poly.entity_id
_entity_poly.type
_entity_poly.pdbx_seq_one_letter_code
_entity_poly.pdbx_strand_id
1 'polypeptide(L)'
;MRILISGAGIAGPTLAYWLHQYGLKPTVVERSPQLRRDGHIIDFWGVGFDVAERMGLLPDIRREGYLVREVRVVGRNENQVAGFPVDSVARIANGRYISIPRGELAALIYPTIEGSVETIFNDSIASIDETASDIRVTFDSGTVRDFDFVIGADGLHSRVRGVAFGPEVEFEHYLGYKVAAFEASGYAPRDDLVYVMHTEVGQQVGRFALRGDRTLFFFIFAETS
;
A
#
# COMPACT_ATOMS: atom_id res chain seq x y z
N MET A 1 -6.52 -24.37 -12.23
CA MET A 1 -5.19 -23.72 -12.18
C MET A 1 -4.98 -23.22 -10.77
N ARG A 2 -3.91 -23.66 -10.10
CA ARG A 2 -3.50 -23.30 -8.73
C ARG A 2 -2.51 -22.16 -8.82
N ILE A 3 -2.77 -21.06 -8.16
CA ILE A 3 -1.95 -19.86 -8.27
C ILE A 3 -1.57 -19.40 -6.87
N LEU A 4 -0.28 -19.31 -6.59
CA LEU A 4 0.22 -18.71 -5.34
C LEU A 4 0.47 -17.23 -5.56
N ILE A 5 0.00 -16.40 -4.62
CA ILE A 5 0.23 -14.96 -4.59
C ILE A 5 0.95 -14.65 -3.28
N SER A 6 2.15 -14.10 -3.35
CA SER A 6 2.90 -13.66 -2.17
C SER A 6 2.55 -12.22 -1.84
N GLY A 7 2.04 -11.97 -0.63
CA GLY A 7 1.68 -10.67 -0.07
C GLY A 7 0.17 -10.40 0.00
N ALA A 8 -0.32 -10.08 1.21
CA ALA A 8 -1.70 -9.69 1.48
C ALA A 8 -1.89 -8.17 1.64
N GLY A 9 -1.11 -7.37 0.93
CA GLY A 9 -1.27 -5.92 0.87
C GLY A 9 -2.47 -5.48 0.03
N ILE A 10 -2.28 -4.51 -0.86
CA ILE A 10 -3.31 -4.04 -1.79
C ILE A 10 -3.36 -4.94 -3.04
N ALA A 11 -2.22 -5.19 -3.66
CA ALA A 11 -2.15 -5.86 -4.96
C ALA A 11 -2.54 -7.34 -4.89
N GLY A 12 -2.06 -8.07 -3.89
CA GLY A 12 -2.30 -9.51 -3.76
C GLY A 12 -3.78 -9.85 -3.62
N PRO A 13 -4.51 -9.34 -2.61
CA PRO A 13 -5.94 -9.57 -2.46
C PRO A 13 -6.77 -9.07 -3.65
N THR A 14 -6.40 -7.93 -4.26
CA THR A 14 -7.06 -7.46 -5.49
C THR A 14 -6.93 -8.47 -6.63
N LEU A 15 -5.72 -8.98 -6.86
CA LEU A 15 -5.50 -10.01 -7.88
C LEU A 15 -6.23 -11.31 -7.54
N ALA A 16 -6.16 -11.75 -6.28
CA ALA A 16 -6.84 -12.96 -5.82
C ALA A 16 -8.35 -12.87 -6.04
N TYR A 17 -8.96 -11.70 -5.77
CA TYR A 17 -10.38 -11.46 -6.05
C TYR A 17 -10.70 -11.71 -7.52
N TRP A 18 -9.99 -11.08 -8.44
CA TRP A 18 -10.27 -11.23 -9.87
C TRP A 18 -10.00 -12.64 -10.38
N LEU A 19 -8.92 -13.27 -9.96
CA LEU A 19 -8.65 -14.67 -10.33
C LEU A 19 -9.76 -15.61 -9.84
N HIS A 20 -10.24 -15.40 -8.62
CA HIS A 20 -11.37 -16.17 -8.08
C HIS A 20 -12.66 -15.93 -8.87
N GLN A 21 -12.96 -14.68 -9.23
CA GLN A 21 -14.12 -14.36 -10.07
C GLN A 21 -14.06 -15.02 -11.45
N TYR A 22 -12.87 -15.27 -11.98
CA TYR A 22 -12.66 -16.01 -13.24
C TYR A 22 -12.59 -17.54 -13.05
N GLY A 23 -12.94 -18.06 -11.88
CA GLY A 23 -12.99 -19.51 -11.61
C GLY A 23 -11.62 -20.15 -11.38
N LEU A 24 -10.57 -19.36 -11.15
CA LEU A 24 -9.25 -19.86 -10.79
C LEU A 24 -9.15 -20.09 -9.28
N LYS A 25 -8.11 -20.80 -8.84
CA LYS A 25 -7.89 -21.14 -7.43
C LYS A 25 -6.64 -20.45 -6.89
N PRO A 26 -6.73 -19.15 -6.55
CA PRO A 26 -5.62 -18.47 -5.90
C PRO A 26 -5.47 -18.90 -4.44
N THR A 27 -4.24 -18.92 -3.95
CA THR A 27 -3.86 -18.99 -2.53
C THR A 27 -2.99 -17.77 -2.26
N VAL A 28 -3.26 -17.04 -1.19
CA VAL A 28 -2.44 -15.89 -0.76
C VAL A 28 -1.56 -16.32 0.41
N VAL A 29 -0.27 -15.98 0.39
CA VAL A 29 0.62 -16.12 1.55
C VAL A 29 1.09 -14.74 2.02
N GLU A 30 1.08 -14.51 3.33
CA GLU A 30 1.48 -13.26 3.98
C GLU A 30 2.39 -13.56 5.16
N ARG A 31 3.57 -12.92 5.18
CA ARG A 31 4.56 -13.09 6.25
C ARG A 31 4.11 -12.57 7.61
N SER A 32 3.25 -11.57 7.62
CA SER A 32 2.70 -11.03 8.87
C SER A 32 1.68 -11.99 9.46
N PRO A 33 1.55 -12.06 10.81
CA PRO A 33 0.59 -12.95 11.47
C PRO A 33 -0.87 -12.51 11.24
N GLN A 34 -1.08 -11.31 10.75
CA GLN A 34 -2.40 -10.75 10.44
C GLN A 34 -2.27 -9.64 9.39
N LEU A 35 -3.39 -9.20 8.84
CA LEU A 35 -3.43 -8.07 7.93
C LEU A 35 -2.83 -6.81 8.58
N ARG A 36 -1.84 -6.21 7.92
CA ARG A 36 -1.23 -4.97 8.39
C ARG A 36 -2.15 -3.78 8.09
N ARG A 37 -2.42 -2.99 9.12
CA ARG A 37 -3.20 -1.75 9.01
C ARG A 37 -2.34 -0.48 9.03
N ASP A 38 -1.05 -0.64 9.17
CA ASP A 38 -0.09 0.46 9.19
C ASP A 38 0.17 1.00 7.78
N GLY A 39 0.61 2.23 7.71
CA GLY A 39 1.05 2.82 6.47
C GLY A 39 0.68 4.29 6.36
N HIS A 40 1.39 4.97 5.49
CA HIS A 40 1.12 6.36 5.17
C HIS A 40 -0.16 6.51 4.34
N ILE A 41 -0.67 7.73 4.28
CA ILE A 41 -1.78 8.07 3.41
C ILE A 41 -1.30 8.05 1.95
N ILE A 42 -2.13 7.58 1.06
CA ILE A 42 -1.89 7.55 -0.38
C ILE A 42 -2.98 8.32 -1.11
N ASP A 43 -2.61 8.93 -2.20
CA ASP A 43 -3.55 9.55 -3.13
C ASP A 43 -4.00 8.47 -4.13
N PHE A 44 -5.24 8.05 -4.00
CA PHE A 44 -5.83 6.94 -4.72
C PHE A 44 -6.67 7.45 -5.90
N TRP A 45 -6.22 7.16 -7.11
CA TRP A 45 -6.80 7.61 -8.37
C TRP A 45 -6.38 6.73 -9.55
N GLY A 46 -6.82 7.08 -10.78
CA GLY A 46 -6.44 6.38 -12.01
C GLY A 46 -6.94 4.93 -12.05
N VAL A 47 -6.15 4.04 -12.65
CA VAL A 47 -6.54 2.65 -12.89
C VAL A 47 -6.88 1.89 -11.60
N GLY A 48 -6.19 2.19 -10.49
CA GLY A 48 -6.51 1.60 -9.18
C GLY A 48 -7.93 1.94 -8.73
N PHE A 49 -8.35 3.19 -8.94
CA PHE A 49 -9.71 3.63 -8.66
C PHE A 49 -10.75 2.90 -9.52
N ASP A 50 -10.45 2.69 -10.81
CA ASP A 50 -11.33 1.97 -11.73
C ASP A 50 -11.49 0.50 -11.32
N VAL A 51 -10.40 -0.13 -10.87
CA VAL A 51 -10.42 -1.51 -10.35
C VAL A 51 -11.27 -1.59 -9.09
N ALA A 52 -11.09 -0.69 -8.13
CA ALA A 52 -11.87 -0.66 -6.90
C ALA A 52 -13.37 -0.40 -7.17
N GLU A 53 -13.71 0.45 -8.16
CA GLU A 53 -15.09 0.66 -8.59
C GLU A 53 -15.73 -0.63 -9.12
N ARG A 54 -15.02 -1.36 -9.98
CA ARG A 54 -15.47 -2.64 -10.51
C ARG A 54 -15.61 -3.73 -9.44
N MET A 55 -14.86 -3.61 -8.34
CA MET A 55 -15.00 -4.45 -7.15
C MET A 55 -16.15 -4.03 -6.23
N GLY A 56 -16.81 -2.89 -6.50
CA GLY A 56 -17.90 -2.36 -5.69
C GLY A 56 -17.44 -1.65 -4.40
N LEU A 57 -16.15 -1.34 -4.27
CA LEU A 57 -15.54 -0.81 -3.04
C LEU A 57 -15.64 0.71 -2.88
N LEU A 58 -16.07 1.46 -3.90
CA LEU A 58 -16.06 2.93 -3.85
C LEU A 58 -16.89 3.53 -2.70
N PRO A 59 -18.07 3.01 -2.32
CA PRO A 59 -18.82 3.55 -1.18
C PRO A 59 -17.99 3.51 0.12
N ASP A 60 -17.31 2.40 0.37
CA ASP A 60 -16.49 2.20 1.56
C ASP A 60 -15.20 3.03 1.51
N ILE A 61 -14.55 3.06 0.36
CA ILE A 61 -13.34 3.90 0.14
C ILE A 61 -13.66 5.38 0.34
N ARG A 62 -14.83 5.86 -0.12
CA ARG A 62 -15.27 7.25 0.11
C ARG A 62 -15.60 7.53 1.57
N ARG A 63 -16.14 6.55 2.29
CA ARG A 63 -16.42 6.69 3.73
C ARG A 63 -15.15 6.77 4.55
N GLU A 64 -14.15 5.92 4.25
CA GLU A 64 -12.89 5.84 5.01
C GLU A 64 -11.83 6.82 4.52
N GLY A 65 -11.91 7.26 3.29
CA GLY A 65 -10.97 8.22 2.70
C GLY A 65 -11.25 9.68 3.11
N TYR A 66 -10.41 10.57 2.58
CA TYR A 66 -10.43 12.01 2.83
C TYR A 66 -10.46 12.76 1.51
N LEU A 67 -11.36 13.72 1.39
CA LEU A 67 -11.37 14.69 0.30
C LEU A 67 -10.51 15.88 0.72
N VAL A 68 -9.21 15.77 0.48
CA VAL A 68 -8.25 16.84 0.79
C VAL A 68 -8.62 18.09 0.02
N ARG A 69 -8.58 19.25 0.72
CA ARG A 69 -8.97 20.54 0.15
C ARG A 69 -7.77 21.38 -0.27
N GLU A 70 -6.68 21.28 0.48
CA GLU A 70 -5.54 22.17 0.33
C GLU A 70 -4.23 21.43 0.63
N VAL A 71 -3.20 21.77 -0.13
CA VAL A 71 -1.80 21.56 0.26
C VAL A 71 -1.26 22.92 0.71
N ARG A 72 -0.80 23.00 1.95
CA ARG A 72 -0.27 24.21 2.58
C ARG A 72 1.19 24.03 2.91
N VAL A 73 2.03 24.93 2.40
CA VAL A 73 3.44 24.97 2.76
C VAL A 73 3.64 26.05 3.80
N VAL A 74 4.27 25.71 4.91
CA VAL A 74 4.52 26.61 6.03
C VAL A 74 6.01 26.86 6.21
N GLY A 75 6.35 28.07 6.61
CA GLY A 75 7.70 28.46 7.02
C GLY A 75 8.02 28.04 8.46
N ARG A 76 9.22 28.39 8.94
CA ARG A 76 9.69 28.07 10.30
C ARG A 76 8.81 28.60 11.43
N ASN A 77 8.08 29.69 11.19
CA ASN A 77 7.18 30.30 12.17
C ASN A 77 5.71 29.86 11.95
N GLU A 78 5.49 28.73 11.29
CA GLU A 78 4.16 28.18 10.94
C GLU A 78 3.28 29.10 10.07
N ASN A 79 3.81 30.24 9.60
CA ASN A 79 3.13 31.09 8.64
C ASN A 79 3.09 30.42 7.26
N GLN A 80 1.95 30.48 6.59
CA GLN A 80 1.81 29.99 5.21
C GLN A 80 2.69 30.80 4.26
N VAL A 81 3.54 30.12 3.52
CA VAL A 81 4.46 30.72 2.53
C VAL A 81 4.08 30.33 1.10
N ALA A 82 3.40 29.22 0.92
CA ALA A 82 2.89 28.73 -0.36
C ALA A 82 1.71 27.76 -0.13
N GLY A 83 1.10 27.31 -1.21
CA GLY A 83 0.04 26.31 -1.17
C GLY A 83 -0.82 26.36 -2.42
N PHE A 84 -1.65 25.35 -2.58
CA PHE A 84 -2.64 25.29 -3.66
C PHE A 84 -3.86 24.48 -3.23
N PRO A 85 -5.06 24.84 -3.75
CA PRO A 85 -6.25 24.03 -3.55
C PRO A 85 -6.17 22.72 -4.38
N VAL A 86 -6.57 21.61 -3.79
CA VAL A 86 -6.53 20.29 -4.45
C VAL A 86 -7.64 20.14 -5.51
N ASP A 87 -8.57 21.06 -5.60
CA ASP A 87 -9.62 21.08 -6.65
C ASP A 87 -9.09 20.93 -8.08
N SER A 88 -7.85 21.40 -8.32
CA SER A 88 -7.21 21.24 -9.63
C SER A 88 -6.85 19.77 -9.93
N VAL A 89 -6.39 19.02 -8.93
CA VAL A 89 -6.11 17.59 -9.03
C VAL A 89 -7.43 16.82 -9.18
N ALA A 90 -8.43 17.15 -8.37
CA ALA A 90 -9.76 16.54 -8.44
C ALA A 90 -10.41 16.74 -9.82
N ARG A 91 -10.22 17.91 -10.45
CA ARG A 91 -10.71 18.19 -11.83
C ARG A 91 -9.98 17.35 -12.88
N ILE A 92 -8.65 17.23 -12.79
CA ILE A 92 -7.85 16.39 -13.70
C ILE A 92 -8.29 14.92 -13.58
N ALA A 93 -8.57 14.47 -12.37
CA ALA A 93 -9.04 13.12 -12.09
C ALA A 93 -10.56 12.94 -12.30
N ASN A 94 -11.28 13.95 -12.83
CA ASN A 94 -12.74 13.94 -13.01
C ASN A 94 -13.52 13.53 -11.73
N GLY A 95 -13.06 13.98 -10.57
CA GLY A 95 -13.62 13.62 -9.26
C GLY A 95 -13.30 12.17 -8.81
N ARG A 96 -12.45 11.46 -9.54
CA ARG A 96 -12.02 10.09 -9.24
C ARG A 96 -10.70 10.08 -8.48
N TYR A 97 -10.70 10.76 -7.36
CA TYR A 97 -9.55 10.97 -6.48
C TYR A 97 -9.99 10.94 -5.03
N ILE A 98 -9.22 10.29 -4.19
CA ILE A 98 -9.40 10.28 -2.74
C ILE A 98 -8.06 9.99 -2.05
N SER A 99 -7.79 10.64 -0.95
CA SER A 99 -6.66 10.28 -0.10
C SER A 99 -7.13 9.30 0.96
N ILE A 100 -6.41 8.19 1.13
CA ILE A 100 -6.78 7.14 2.08
C ILE A 100 -5.53 6.52 2.71
N PRO A 101 -5.51 6.21 4.02
CA PRO A 101 -4.44 5.44 4.61
C PRO A 101 -4.30 4.09 3.91
N ARG A 102 -3.08 3.72 3.56
CA ARG A 102 -2.79 2.47 2.82
C ARG A 102 -3.31 1.23 3.55
N GLY A 103 -3.20 1.20 4.86
CA GLY A 103 -3.71 0.11 5.70
C GLY A 103 -5.24 0.02 5.68
N GLU A 104 -5.94 1.15 5.65
CA GLU A 104 -7.40 1.17 5.54
C GLU A 104 -7.86 0.66 4.17
N LEU A 105 -7.19 1.06 3.08
CA LEU A 105 -7.51 0.52 1.76
C LEU A 105 -7.30 -0.99 1.70
N ALA A 106 -6.21 -1.52 2.25
CA ALA A 106 -5.98 -2.96 2.35
C ALA A 106 -7.08 -3.66 3.19
N ALA A 107 -7.51 -3.05 4.30
CA ALA A 107 -8.58 -3.56 5.15
C ALA A 107 -9.96 -3.57 4.48
N LEU A 108 -10.20 -2.70 3.50
CA LEU A 108 -11.42 -2.71 2.68
C LEU A 108 -11.36 -3.78 1.57
N ILE A 109 -10.18 -4.06 1.03
CA ILE A 109 -10.01 -5.03 -0.05
C ILE A 109 -10.04 -6.47 0.49
N TYR A 110 -9.34 -6.76 1.57
CA TYR A 110 -9.16 -8.12 2.06
C TYR A 110 -10.48 -8.88 2.32
N PRO A 111 -11.55 -8.28 2.90
CA PRO A 111 -12.83 -8.95 3.08
C PRO A 111 -13.47 -9.47 1.79
N THR A 112 -13.10 -8.93 0.63
CA THR A 112 -13.65 -9.40 -0.66
C THR A 112 -13.19 -10.80 -1.04
N ILE A 113 -12.13 -11.29 -0.42
CA ILE A 113 -11.56 -12.62 -0.63
C ILE A 113 -11.69 -13.53 0.58
N GLU A 114 -11.96 -12.97 1.76
CA GLU A 114 -12.06 -13.70 3.02
C GLU A 114 -13.15 -14.79 2.93
N GLY A 115 -12.80 -16.01 3.35
CA GLY A 115 -13.70 -17.17 3.28
C GLY A 115 -13.85 -17.81 1.89
N SER A 116 -13.44 -17.14 0.81
CA SER A 116 -13.51 -17.68 -0.56
C SER A 116 -12.14 -18.02 -1.16
N VAL A 117 -11.09 -17.37 -0.69
CA VAL A 117 -9.69 -17.58 -1.08
C VAL A 117 -8.89 -18.00 0.14
N GLU A 118 -8.12 -19.08 0.02
CA GLU A 118 -7.21 -19.50 1.08
C GLU A 118 -6.15 -18.41 1.30
N THR A 119 -6.00 -17.95 2.56
CA THR A 119 -4.93 -17.05 2.95
C THR A 119 -4.12 -17.67 4.09
N ILE A 120 -2.82 -17.81 3.87
CA ILE A 120 -1.85 -18.35 4.81
C ILE A 120 -1.11 -17.16 5.43
N PHE A 121 -1.40 -16.85 6.67
CA PHE A 121 -0.68 -15.83 7.44
C PHE A 121 0.51 -16.44 8.20
N ASN A 122 1.45 -15.58 8.61
CA ASN A 122 2.64 -15.94 9.37
C ASN A 122 3.53 -16.95 8.62
N ASP A 123 3.56 -16.86 7.29
CA ASP A 123 4.41 -17.70 6.45
C ASP A 123 4.90 -16.91 5.23
N SER A 124 5.95 -17.40 4.58
CA SER A 124 6.53 -16.79 3.40
C SER A 124 7.18 -17.85 2.51
N ILE A 125 7.53 -17.44 1.29
CA ILE A 125 8.21 -18.33 0.33
C ILE A 125 9.70 -18.42 0.69
N ALA A 126 10.16 -19.64 1.02
CA ALA A 126 11.57 -19.93 1.25
C ALA A 126 12.31 -20.24 -0.05
N SER A 127 11.75 -21.12 -0.90
CA SER A 127 12.30 -21.45 -2.22
C SER A 127 11.22 -21.73 -3.26
N ILE A 128 11.61 -21.57 -4.53
CA ILE A 128 10.80 -21.84 -5.71
C ILE A 128 11.64 -22.73 -6.64
N ASP A 129 11.13 -23.91 -6.95
CA ASP A 129 11.77 -24.88 -7.82
C ASP A 129 10.85 -25.21 -8.99
N GLU A 130 11.25 -24.86 -10.22
CA GLU A 130 10.51 -25.22 -11.42
C GLU A 130 10.73 -26.71 -11.73
N THR A 131 9.62 -27.43 -11.93
CA THR A 131 9.60 -28.83 -12.40
C THR A 131 9.12 -28.88 -13.84
N ALA A 132 9.06 -30.07 -14.43
CA ALA A 132 8.59 -30.25 -15.81
C ALA A 132 7.09 -29.87 -15.99
N SER A 133 6.27 -29.88 -14.95
CA SER A 133 4.82 -29.66 -15.01
C SER A 133 4.29 -28.60 -14.05
N ASP A 134 5.03 -28.29 -12.97
CA ASP A 134 4.55 -27.47 -11.87
C ASP A 134 5.69 -26.62 -11.30
N ILE A 135 5.32 -25.68 -10.43
CA ILE A 135 6.26 -24.89 -9.61
C ILE A 135 6.11 -25.39 -8.17
N ARG A 136 7.17 -26.01 -7.67
CA ARG A 136 7.25 -26.45 -6.28
C ARG A 136 7.71 -25.32 -5.39
N VAL A 137 6.90 -24.99 -4.39
CA VAL A 137 7.18 -23.94 -3.42
C VAL A 137 7.39 -24.56 -2.05
N THR A 138 8.51 -24.24 -1.42
CA THR A 138 8.77 -24.50 0.00
C THR A 138 8.51 -23.20 0.76
N PHE A 139 7.70 -23.27 1.81
CA PHE A 139 7.43 -22.16 2.70
C PHE A 139 8.40 -22.13 3.89
N ASP A 140 8.54 -20.99 4.55
CA ASP A 140 9.39 -20.83 5.76
C ASP A 140 8.96 -21.79 6.89
N SER A 141 7.67 -22.17 6.96
CA SER A 141 7.15 -23.20 7.87
C SER A 141 7.69 -24.63 7.57
N GLY A 142 8.37 -24.85 6.45
CA GLY A 142 8.76 -26.16 5.95
C GLY A 142 7.65 -26.89 5.15
N THR A 143 6.48 -26.31 5.02
CA THR A 143 5.41 -26.86 4.17
C THR A 143 5.83 -26.79 2.70
N VAL A 144 5.53 -27.83 1.92
CA VAL A 144 5.80 -27.90 0.48
C VAL A 144 4.50 -28.04 -0.28
N ARG A 145 4.30 -27.20 -1.31
CA ARG A 145 3.11 -27.27 -2.18
C ARG A 145 3.49 -27.00 -3.63
N ASP A 146 2.73 -27.60 -4.56
CA ASP A 146 2.93 -27.42 -6.00
C ASP A 146 1.83 -26.47 -6.54
N PHE A 147 2.26 -25.52 -7.40
CA PHE A 147 1.41 -24.53 -8.05
C PHE A 147 1.68 -24.49 -9.56
N ASP A 148 0.71 -23.97 -10.31
CA ASP A 148 0.86 -23.76 -11.75
C ASP A 148 1.50 -22.39 -12.02
N PHE A 149 1.31 -21.41 -11.11
CA PHE A 149 1.93 -20.07 -11.16
C PHE A 149 2.27 -19.58 -9.75
N VAL A 150 3.33 -18.77 -9.65
CA VAL A 150 3.71 -18.00 -8.46
C VAL A 150 3.81 -16.52 -8.85
N ILE A 151 3.14 -15.65 -8.10
CA ILE A 151 3.07 -14.22 -8.37
C ILE A 151 3.55 -13.45 -7.14
N GLY A 152 4.59 -12.62 -7.32
CA GLY A 152 5.06 -11.70 -6.30
C GLY A 152 4.20 -10.44 -6.25
N ALA A 153 3.48 -10.24 -5.14
CA ALA A 153 2.72 -9.04 -4.79
C ALA A 153 3.16 -8.50 -3.41
N ASP A 154 4.37 -8.81 -2.99
CA ASP A 154 4.94 -8.65 -1.65
C ASP A 154 5.74 -7.34 -1.47
N GLY A 155 5.63 -6.43 -2.45
CA GLY A 155 6.00 -5.02 -2.33
C GLY A 155 7.47 -4.74 -2.60
N LEU A 156 7.96 -3.63 -2.01
CA LEU A 156 9.30 -3.09 -2.30
C LEU A 156 10.40 -4.10 -2.00
N HIS A 157 10.34 -4.77 -0.87
CA HIS A 157 11.31 -5.79 -0.43
C HIS A 157 10.79 -7.20 -0.76
N SER A 158 10.49 -7.44 -2.04
CA SER A 158 9.86 -8.67 -2.51
C SER A 158 10.76 -9.90 -2.30
N ARG A 159 10.24 -10.84 -1.55
CA ARG A 159 10.88 -12.15 -1.35
C ARG A 159 10.86 -12.97 -2.64
N VAL A 160 9.75 -12.93 -3.37
CA VAL A 160 9.63 -13.65 -4.66
C VAL A 160 10.68 -13.15 -5.65
N ARG A 161 10.88 -11.82 -5.74
CA ARG A 161 11.92 -11.25 -6.60
C ARG A 161 13.30 -11.76 -6.21
N GLY A 162 13.62 -11.76 -4.91
CA GLY A 162 14.90 -12.23 -4.40
C GLY A 162 15.16 -13.70 -4.68
N VAL A 163 14.14 -14.56 -4.58
CA VAL A 163 14.25 -16.00 -4.81
C VAL A 163 14.31 -16.35 -6.30
N ALA A 164 13.48 -15.68 -7.13
CA ALA A 164 13.32 -16.06 -8.54
C ALA A 164 14.26 -15.32 -9.50
N PHE A 165 14.70 -14.10 -9.15
CA PHE A 165 15.40 -13.23 -10.10
C PHE A 165 16.77 -12.75 -9.60
N GLY A 166 17.07 -12.89 -8.32
CA GLY A 166 18.35 -12.50 -7.75
C GLY A 166 18.28 -11.44 -6.65
N PRO A 167 19.42 -10.99 -6.15
CA PRO A 167 19.52 -10.14 -4.97
C PRO A 167 18.86 -8.78 -5.20
N GLU A 168 18.24 -8.25 -4.15
CA GLU A 168 17.46 -7.00 -4.18
C GLU A 168 18.24 -5.80 -4.73
N VAL A 169 19.53 -5.72 -4.42
CA VAL A 169 20.43 -4.65 -4.89
C VAL A 169 20.50 -4.49 -6.42
N GLU A 170 20.23 -5.57 -7.17
CA GLU A 170 20.18 -5.52 -8.64
C GLU A 170 18.93 -4.85 -9.20
N PHE A 171 17.90 -4.70 -8.37
CA PHE A 171 16.59 -4.16 -8.73
C PHE A 171 16.26 -2.84 -8.03
N GLU A 172 17.12 -2.40 -7.09
CA GLU A 172 16.95 -1.13 -6.37
C GLU A 172 17.71 0.00 -7.06
N HIS A 173 17.05 1.15 -7.14
CA HIS A 173 17.70 2.39 -7.46
C HIS A 173 17.49 3.38 -6.32
N TYR A 174 18.51 3.56 -5.48
CA TYR A 174 18.45 4.48 -4.36
C TYR A 174 18.51 5.93 -4.84
N LEU A 175 17.47 6.72 -4.49
CA LEU A 175 17.33 8.11 -4.94
C LEU A 175 18.01 9.13 -4.01
N GLY A 176 18.73 8.68 -2.98
CA GLY A 176 19.40 9.56 -2.01
C GLY A 176 18.50 10.08 -0.90
N TYR A 177 17.28 9.53 -0.75
CA TYR A 177 16.33 9.97 0.27
C TYR A 177 15.79 8.79 1.06
N LYS A 178 15.56 9.03 2.35
CA LYS A 178 14.81 8.13 3.25
C LYS A 178 13.45 8.72 3.57
N VAL A 179 12.49 7.84 3.83
CA VAL A 179 11.12 8.18 4.19
C VAL A 179 10.78 7.53 5.51
N ALA A 180 10.13 8.27 6.40
CA ALA A 180 9.55 7.75 7.63
C ALA A 180 8.13 8.30 7.82
N ALA A 181 7.24 7.48 8.38
CA ALA A 181 5.89 7.90 8.73
C ALA A 181 5.49 7.32 10.08
N PHE A 182 4.77 8.09 10.89
CA PHE A 182 4.16 7.63 12.13
C PHE A 182 2.91 8.43 12.46
N GLU A 183 2.09 7.90 13.34
CA GLU A 183 0.90 8.56 13.85
C GLU A 183 1.11 9.01 15.29
N ALA A 184 0.57 10.17 15.65
CA ALA A 184 0.49 10.67 17.02
C ALA A 184 -0.95 11.06 17.35
N SER A 185 -1.35 10.87 18.61
CA SER A 185 -2.62 11.33 19.13
C SER A 185 -2.48 12.63 19.92
N GLY A 186 -3.53 13.43 19.99
CA GLY A 186 -3.54 14.66 20.80
C GLY A 186 -2.72 15.81 20.23
N TYR A 187 -2.31 15.75 18.96
CA TYR A 187 -1.53 16.82 18.36
C TYR A 187 -2.43 18.00 17.94
N ALA A 188 -2.07 19.19 18.38
CA ALA A 188 -2.69 20.45 17.96
C ALA A 188 -1.63 21.41 17.41
N PRO A 189 -1.95 22.26 16.39
CA PRO A 189 -3.29 22.49 15.80
C PRO A 189 -3.70 21.39 14.83
N ARG A 190 -5.03 21.21 14.70
CA ARG A 190 -5.61 20.34 13.68
C ARG A 190 -6.01 21.16 12.46
N ASP A 191 -5.48 20.80 11.30
CA ASP A 191 -5.85 21.38 10.00
C ASP A 191 -6.60 20.29 9.22
N ASP A 192 -7.90 20.14 9.49
CA ASP A 192 -8.69 19.07 8.89
C ASP A 192 -8.77 19.22 7.36
N LEU A 193 -8.51 18.12 6.67
CA LEU A 193 -8.46 18.02 5.20
C LEU A 193 -7.41 18.91 4.53
N VAL A 194 -6.34 19.23 5.25
CA VAL A 194 -5.19 19.99 4.73
C VAL A 194 -3.91 19.18 4.91
N TYR A 195 -3.15 19.01 3.83
CA TYR A 195 -1.76 18.61 3.93
C TYR A 195 -0.91 19.81 4.31
N VAL A 196 -0.39 19.83 5.52
CA VAL A 196 0.53 20.88 5.96
C VAL A 196 1.95 20.36 5.80
N MET A 197 2.78 21.10 5.07
CA MET A 197 4.16 20.71 4.74
C MET A 197 5.13 21.80 5.11
N HIS A 198 6.24 21.42 5.73
CA HIS A 198 7.42 22.27 5.89
C HIS A 198 8.57 21.64 5.12
N THR A 199 9.22 22.44 4.26
CA THR A 199 10.28 21.96 3.37
C THR A 199 11.50 22.84 3.51
N GLU A 200 12.65 22.23 3.70
CA GLU A 200 13.98 22.83 3.63
C GLU A 200 14.86 22.02 2.68
N VAL A 201 16.05 22.50 2.37
CA VAL A 201 16.97 21.77 1.51
C VAL A 201 17.32 20.41 2.16
N GLY A 202 17.06 19.36 1.44
CA GLY A 202 17.35 17.99 1.89
C GLY A 202 16.36 17.40 2.90
N GLN A 203 15.34 18.13 3.34
CA GLN A 203 14.37 17.59 4.29
C GLN A 203 12.97 18.19 4.15
N GLN A 204 11.98 17.35 4.39
CA GLN A 204 10.58 17.74 4.39
C GLN A 204 9.86 17.02 5.52
N VAL A 205 8.98 17.73 6.21
CA VAL A 205 7.99 17.13 7.09
C VAL A 205 6.60 17.51 6.63
N GLY A 206 5.73 16.52 6.49
CA GLY A 206 4.32 16.69 6.22
C GLY A 206 3.50 16.23 7.41
N ARG A 207 2.35 16.85 7.65
CA ARG A 207 1.35 16.34 8.60
C ARG A 207 -0.05 16.38 8.01
N PHE A 208 -0.86 15.43 8.43
CA PHE A 208 -2.25 15.31 8.01
C PHE A 208 -3.13 14.84 9.17
N ALA A 209 -4.20 15.57 9.45
CA ALA A 209 -5.16 15.20 10.50
C ALA A 209 -6.01 14.01 10.06
N LEU A 210 -5.91 12.90 10.79
CA LEU A 210 -6.74 11.72 10.63
C LEU A 210 -7.95 11.77 11.56
N ARG A 211 -8.96 10.93 11.31
CA ARG A 211 -10.10 10.73 12.24
C ARG A 211 -9.61 10.19 13.59
N GLY A 212 -10.41 10.40 14.64
CA GLY A 212 -10.14 9.86 15.98
C GLY A 212 -8.94 10.50 16.68
N ASP A 213 -8.76 11.81 16.52
CA ASP A 213 -7.70 12.60 17.19
C ASP A 213 -6.27 12.13 16.87
N ARG A 214 -6.07 11.53 15.72
CA ARG A 214 -4.77 11.10 15.20
C ARG A 214 -4.25 12.10 14.18
N THR A 215 -2.94 12.26 14.14
CA THR A 215 -2.23 13.02 13.11
C THR A 215 -1.13 12.15 12.53
N LEU A 216 -1.12 12.00 11.22
CA LEU A 216 -0.06 11.35 10.48
C LEU A 216 1.06 12.35 10.24
N PHE A 217 2.27 11.97 10.57
CA PHE A 217 3.51 12.67 10.19
C PHE A 217 4.23 11.87 9.13
N PHE A 218 4.75 12.58 8.13
CA PHE A 218 5.49 12.01 7.02
C PHE A 218 6.77 12.80 6.81
N PHE A 219 7.89 12.11 6.82
CA PHE A 219 9.23 12.69 6.72
C PHE A 219 9.91 12.20 5.46
N ILE A 220 10.56 13.12 4.75
CA ILE A 220 11.49 12.82 3.68
C ILE A 220 12.79 13.53 4.03
N PHE A 221 13.90 12.83 4.04
CA PHE A 221 15.20 13.45 4.32
C PHE A 221 16.30 12.83 3.47
N ALA A 222 17.18 13.70 2.96
CA ALA A 222 18.34 13.28 2.21
C ALA A 222 19.31 12.54 3.14
N GLU A 223 19.87 11.43 2.67
CA GLU A 223 20.99 10.80 3.34
C GLU A 223 22.26 11.58 3.02
N THR A 224 22.82 12.24 4.02
CA THR A 224 24.17 12.81 3.91
C THR A 224 25.16 11.66 4.02
N SER A 225 25.85 11.37 2.92
CA SER A 225 27.00 10.45 2.86
C SER A 225 28.13 10.87 3.80
#